data_c724dd287c8696e19b76fecfaaf17774
#
_entry.id   c724dd287c8696e19b76fecfaaf17774
#
_cell.length_a   1.000
_cell.length_b   1.000
_cell.length_c   1.000
_cell.angle_alpha   90.00
_cell.angle_beta   90.00
_cell.angle_gamma   90.00
#
_symmetry.space_group_name_H-M   'P 1'
#
loop_
_entity.id
_entity.type
_entity.pdbx_description
1 polymer ?
#
loop_
_entity_poly.entity_id
_entity_poly.type
_entity_poly.pdbx_seq_one_letter_code
_entity_poly.pdbx_strand_id
1 'polypeptide(L)'
;MSATTRALPRAGRFLSQWGETANAPSRWRLVAFSHLVWLSAAPFLSTAADETLPLEDRDIAAAAESIRIADLKPHIATLASDALQGRESGSAGGQAASAYLIQQLRQRGFSTVANGLDVQEFPGGMRNVLATVPGSDARRRDEVVIVCAHFDHVGFGTQRNSRGPIGQVHNGADDNASGVAGLLEVIEAVRTLPHPPRRTLLFAFWDGEEKGLLGSKHWISSPTRPLKQIKLVINSDMIGRLRPEGVELTGTRAARGLRQFVSEANSWEPKARLDFTWDMRADSDHHPFFAAGIPALMLHTGKHDDYHRPSDDADKLNYAGTQRLTRLMLLLALRAAEAEELPAFRAESRGETKEQQCRIEQPLPAPASRLGITWNSKLSEQRIVEIIEIAPQSPAAAAGFRIGDRLLRFAGNTVSEVADFRSLVVIADSDVTATVQRPGQTEPLEVSVRLAGEPSRLGLTWRTDDAEPDSVILTQVIPHSAAALAGLKPLDRIRTFGEHSASGENLRLISTLSPIAVMFERDGVVTTTKILPITSGAVSAKQGDADILQRP
;
A
#
# COMPACT_ATOMS: atom_id res chain seq x y z
N MET A 1 48.59 -31.53 18.15
CA MET A 1 48.99 -31.29 19.54
C MET A 1 47.90 -30.43 20.15
N SER A 2 47.22 -31.07 20.84
CA SER A 2 46.72 -31.26 22.21
C SER A 2 45.42 -30.52 22.46
N ALA A 3 44.43 -31.36 22.59
CA ALA A 3 43.09 -31.11 23.11
C ALA A 3 43.09 -30.73 24.59
N THR A 4 42.10 -29.98 25.03
CA THR A 4 41.50 -30.23 26.35
C THR A 4 40.02 -29.78 26.37
N THR A 5 39.19 -30.74 26.40
CA THR A 5 37.79 -30.80 26.83
C THR A 5 37.66 -30.45 28.30
N ARG A 6 36.62 -29.72 28.70
CA ARG A 6 35.96 -29.93 30.00
C ARG A 6 34.46 -29.70 29.96
N ALA A 7 33.82 -30.66 30.62
CA ALA A 7 32.43 -31.05 30.62
C ALA A 7 31.51 -30.23 31.52
N LEU A 8 30.21 -30.36 31.24
CA LEU A 8 29.03 -30.00 32.05
C LEU A 8 28.96 -30.66 33.43
N PRO A 9 28.11 -30.18 34.33
CA PRO A 9 27.17 -31.17 34.91
C PRO A 9 25.67 -30.82 34.78
N ARG A 10 24.95 -31.94 34.76
CA ARG A 10 23.50 -32.10 34.70
C ARG A 10 22.83 -31.99 36.09
N ALA A 11 21.52 -31.56 36.01
CA ALA A 11 20.33 -32.18 36.62
C ALA A 11 20.03 -32.07 38.11
N GLY A 12 18.81 -31.74 38.42
CA GLY A 12 18.12 -31.96 39.67
C GLY A 12 16.60 -31.71 39.53
N ARG A 13 15.85 -32.77 39.22
CA ARG A 13 14.39 -32.82 39.36
C ARG A 13 14.02 -32.96 40.84
N PHE A 14 12.94 -32.33 41.27
CA PHE A 14 12.12 -32.89 42.35
C PHE A 14 10.61 -32.68 42.05
N LEU A 15 9.90 -33.79 42.06
CA LEU A 15 8.44 -33.98 42.05
C LEU A 15 7.92 -34.13 43.49
N SER A 16 6.70 -33.74 43.72
CA SER A 16 5.62 -34.43 44.45
C SER A 16 4.62 -33.41 45.02
N GLN A 17 3.41 -33.42 44.73
CA GLN A 17 2.25 -34.33 44.86
C GLN A 17 1.38 -34.01 46.10
N TRP A 18 0.05 -34.14 45.88
CA TRP A 18 -1.11 -34.28 46.78
C TRP A 18 -1.78 -33.00 47.24
N GLY A 19 -3.08 -32.81 47.28
CA GLY A 19 -4.21 -33.68 46.93
C GLY A 19 -5.52 -32.93 47.15
N GLU A 20 -6.52 -33.43 46.53
CA GLU A 20 -7.94 -33.00 46.58
C GLU A 20 -8.57 -33.08 47.97
N THR A 21 -9.61 -32.26 48.28
CA THR A 21 -10.92 -32.79 48.71
C THR A 21 -12.01 -31.71 48.66
N ALA A 22 -13.17 -32.17 48.27
CA ALA A 22 -14.45 -31.46 48.13
C ALA A 22 -15.18 -31.27 49.47
N ASN A 23 -16.08 -30.30 49.60
CA ASN A 23 -17.52 -30.42 49.80
C ASN A 23 -18.19 -29.14 50.34
N ALA A 24 -19.30 -28.79 49.75
CA ALA A 24 -20.32 -27.85 50.23
C ALA A 24 -21.27 -28.56 51.27
N PRO A 25 -22.40 -27.99 51.72
CA PRO A 25 -22.85 -26.60 51.97
C PRO A 25 -23.48 -26.40 53.36
N SER A 26 -23.77 -25.17 53.80
CA SER A 26 -24.95 -24.94 54.68
C SER A 26 -25.34 -23.46 54.80
N ARG A 27 -26.62 -23.23 54.68
CA ARG A 27 -27.39 -22.01 54.96
C ARG A 27 -27.29 -21.64 56.43
N TRP A 28 -27.40 -20.35 56.80
CA TRP A 28 -28.32 -19.82 57.84
C TRP A 28 -28.23 -18.29 58.01
N ARG A 29 -29.37 -17.65 57.79
CA ARG A 29 -30.06 -16.56 58.52
C ARG A 29 -29.44 -15.15 58.66
N LEU A 30 -30.29 -14.22 58.23
CA LEU A 30 -30.33 -12.79 58.52
C LEU A 30 -30.28 -12.48 60.03
N VAL A 31 -29.48 -11.48 60.38
CA VAL A 31 -29.78 -10.59 61.56
C VAL A 31 -29.43 -9.16 61.04
N ALA A 32 -30.45 -8.29 61.09
CA ALA A 32 -30.32 -6.88 60.82
C ALA A 32 -29.74 -6.17 62.06
N PHE A 33 -28.68 -5.39 61.83
CA PHE A 33 -28.26 -4.31 62.72
C PHE A 33 -28.04 -3.05 61.95
N SER A 34 -28.91 -2.08 62.17
CA SER A 34 -28.83 -0.72 61.71
C SER A 34 -27.72 0.04 62.45
N HIS A 35 -26.62 0.37 61.75
CA HIS A 35 -25.74 1.43 62.17
C HIS A 35 -25.58 2.42 60.99
N LEU A 36 -26.12 3.63 61.17
CA LEU A 36 -25.85 4.79 60.35
C LEU A 36 -24.35 5.11 60.42
N VAL A 37 -23.64 4.85 59.34
CA VAL A 37 -22.31 5.40 59.08
C VAL A 37 -22.47 6.47 58.01
N TRP A 38 -22.26 7.71 58.40
CA TRP A 38 -22.07 8.82 57.45
C TRP A 38 -20.82 8.54 56.63
N LEU A 39 -20.99 8.03 55.41
CA LEU A 39 -19.95 8.06 54.37
C LEU A 39 -20.06 9.41 53.69
N SER A 40 -19.09 10.30 53.98
CA SER A 40 -18.81 11.45 53.18
C SER A 40 -18.39 10.98 51.78
N ALA A 41 -19.31 11.05 50.81
CA ALA A 41 -19.01 10.90 49.40
C ALA A 41 -18.17 12.11 48.98
N ALA A 42 -16.85 11.97 49.01
CA ALA A 42 -15.99 12.82 48.20
C ALA A 42 -16.36 12.55 46.72
N PRO A 43 -16.64 13.59 45.94
CA PRO A 43 -16.80 13.39 44.51
C PRO A 43 -15.45 12.89 43.98
N PHE A 44 -15.39 11.65 43.52
CA PHE A 44 -14.40 11.24 42.56
C PHE A 44 -14.62 12.12 41.32
N LEU A 45 -13.90 13.25 41.26
CA LEU A 45 -13.63 13.92 40.01
C LEU A 45 -12.84 12.91 39.18
N SER A 46 -13.55 12.08 38.42
CA SER A 46 -13.03 11.49 37.22
C SER A 46 -12.61 12.67 36.35
N THR A 47 -11.34 12.98 36.36
CA THR A 47 -10.76 13.75 35.28
C THR A 47 -10.92 12.87 34.04
N ALA A 48 -12.05 13.02 33.33
CA ALA A 48 -12.13 12.62 31.94
C ALA A 48 -10.90 13.29 31.30
N ALA A 49 -9.90 12.50 30.97
CA ALA A 49 -8.84 12.95 30.10
C ALA A 49 -9.57 13.54 28.88
N ASP A 50 -9.31 14.80 28.61
CA ASP A 50 -9.89 15.52 27.48
C ASP A 50 -9.53 14.72 26.21
N GLU A 51 -10.42 13.81 25.80
CA GLU A 51 -10.25 13.06 24.56
C GLU A 51 -10.52 14.04 23.44
N THR A 52 -9.44 14.60 22.89
CA THR A 52 -9.54 15.39 21.68
C THR A 52 -10.20 14.55 20.59
N LEU A 53 -11.28 15.07 20.01
CA LEU A 53 -11.97 14.44 18.91
C LEU A 53 -10.97 14.26 17.74
N PRO A 54 -11.06 13.15 16.98
CA PRO A 54 -10.26 12.98 15.79
C PRO A 54 -10.61 14.05 14.75
N LEU A 55 -9.66 14.38 13.87
CA LEU A 55 -9.91 15.26 12.73
C LEU A 55 -11.02 14.69 11.85
N GLU A 56 -11.94 15.54 11.43
CA GLU A 56 -13.00 15.15 10.49
C GLU A 56 -12.45 15.09 9.05
N ASP A 57 -13.00 14.23 8.22
CA ASP A 57 -12.61 14.08 6.81
C ASP A 57 -12.68 15.41 6.05
N ARG A 58 -13.66 16.27 6.37
CA ARG A 58 -13.79 17.61 5.77
C ARG A 58 -12.60 18.53 6.09
N ASP A 59 -12.05 18.44 7.30
CA ASP A 59 -10.91 19.28 7.73
C ASP A 59 -9.62 18.80 7.07
N ILE A 60 -9.46 17.49 6.95
CA ILE A 60 -8.36 16.85 6.20
C ILE A 60 -8.45 17.21 4.71
N ALA A 61 -9.66 17.20 4.14
CA ALA A 61 -9.88 17.59 2.75
C ALA A 61 -9.55 19.07 2.53
N ALA A 62 -10.01 19.96 3.40
CA ALA A 62 -9.71 21.39 3.32
C ALA A 62 -8.19 21.67 3.44
N ALA A 63 -7.49 20.96 4.34
CA ALA A 63 -6.05 21.05 4.45
C ALA A 63 -5.33 20.56 3.18
N ALA A 64 -5.79 19.48 2.55
CA ALA A 64 -5.24 19.00 1.28
C ALA A 64 -5.52 19.99 0.12
N GLU A 65 -6.68 20.63 0.10
CA GLU A 65 -7.03 21.67 -0.90
C GLU A 65 -6.16 22.92 -0.77
N SER A 66 -5.70 23.27 0.43
CA SER A 66 -4.83 24.42 0.65
C SER A 66 -3.49 24.31 -0.05
N ILE A 67 -3.02 23.09 -0.36
CA ILE A 67 -1.78 22.85 -1.11
C ILE A 67 -1.98 23.23 -2.58
N ARG A 68 -1.30 24.29 -3.04
CA ARG A 68 -1.47 24.85 -4.39
C ARG A 68 -0.15 24.91 -5.14
N ILE A 69 -0.21 24.75 -6.46
CA ILE A 69 0.95 24.92 -7.35
C ILE A 69 1.57 26.30 -7.21
N ALA A 70 0.74 27.33 -6.98
CA ALA A 70 1.20 28.71 -6.80
C ALA A 70 2.13 28.89 -5.60
N ASP A 71 1.96 28.07 -4.57
CA ASP A 71 2.74 28.16 -3.32
C ASP A 71 3.99 27.26 -3.40
N LEU A 72 3.95 26.14 -4.10
CA LEU A 72 5.11 25.27 -4.37
C LEU A 72 6.18 25.95 -5.25
N LYS A 73 5.75 26.67 -6.30
CA LYS A 73 6.66 27.27 -7.28
C LYS A 73 7.69 28.25 -6.67
N PRO A 74 7.34 29.21 -5.80
CA PRO A 74 8.30 30.12 -5.20
C PRO A 74 9.35 29.41 -4.35
N HIS A 75 8.97 28.37 -3.61
CA HIS A 75 9.91 27.59 -2.81
C HIS A 75 10.92 26.86 -3.68
N ILE A 76 10.45 26.17 -4.72
CA ILE A 76 11.32 25.47 -5.67
C ILE A 76 12.22 26.46 -6.40
N ALA A 77 11.67 27.56 -6.94
CA ALA A 77 12.43 28.57 -7.65
C ALA A 77 13.53 29.21 -6.78
N THR A 78 13.26 29.39 -5.48
CA THR A 78 14.28 29.92 -4.57
C THR A 78 15.36 28.88 -4.28
N LEU A 79 14.97 27.66 -3.94
CA LEU A 79 15.90 26.59 -3.57
C LEU A 79 16.75 26.15 -4.76
N ALA A 80 16.19 26.08 -5.95
CA ALA A 80 16.88 25.71 -7.18
C ALA A 80 17.47 26.91 -7.93
N SER A 81 17.72 28.04 -7.25
CA SER A 81 18.36 29.20 -7.88
C SER A 81 19.89 29.13 -7.81
N ASP A 82 20.56 29.71 -8.81
CA ASP A 82 22.03 29.87 -8.84
C ASP A 82 22.56 30.62 -7.60
N ALA A 83 21.74 31.46 -6.98
CA ALA A 83 22.10 32.19 -5.77
C ALA A 83 22.44 31.27 -4.58
N LEU A 84 21.84 30.08 -4.53
CA LEU A 84 22.14 29.06 -3.53
C LEU A 84 23.26 28.09 -3.94
N GLN A 85 23.93 28.33 -5.08
CA GLN A 85 25.15 27.63 -5.48
C GLN A 85 25.04 26.10 -5.43
N GLY A 86 23.85 25.55 -5.73
CA GLY A 86 23.57 24.12 -5.67
C GLY A 86 23.56 23.53 -4.26
N ARG A 87 23.40 24.34 -3.23
CA ARG A 87 23.12 23.97 -1.82
C ARG A 87 24.04 22.89 -1.22
N GLU A 88 25.31 22.83 -1.66
CA GLU A 88 26.22 21.82 -1.14
C GLU A 88 26.31 21.91 0.40
N SER A 89 26.13 20.77 1.04
CA SER A 89 26.20 20.60 2.48
C SER A 89 27.48 21.20 3.09
N GLY A 90 27.34 22.04 4.11
CA GLY A 90 28.45 22.75 4.78
C GLY A 90 29.03 23.95 4.01
N SER A 91 28.61 24.19 2.76
CA SER A 91 29.02 25.36 1.96
C SER A 91 28.22 26.61 2.29
N ALA A 92 28.62 27.75 1.73
CA ALA A 92 27.84 29.00 1.82
C ALA A 92 26.43 28.85 1.23
N GLY A 93 26.29 28.09 0.12
CA GLY A 93 25.00 27.79 -0.49
C GLY A 93 24.11 26.92 0.40
N GLY A 94 24.66 25.86 1.01
CA GLY A 94 23.94 25.02 1.98
C GLY A 94 23.51 25.79 3.24
N GLN A 95 24.37 26.68 3.73
CA GLN A 95 24.03 27.55 4.86
C GLN A 95 22.93 28.57 4.50
N ALA A 96 22.95 29.13 3.28
CA ALA A 96 21.91 30.02 2.81
C ALA A 96 20.57 29.28 2.64
N ALA A 97 20.59 28.04 2.15
CA ALA A 97 19.39 27.19 2.05
C ALA A 97 18.80 26.91 3.44
N SER A 98 19.62 26.51 4.41
CA SER A 98 19.13 26.29 5.78
C SER A 98 18.59 27.57 6.42
N ALA A 99 19.21 28.73 6.18
CA ALA A 99 18.71 30.03 6.65
C ALA A 99 17.35 30.37 6.03
N TYR A 100 17.16 30.07 4.75
CA TYR A 100 15.87 30.21 4.07
C TYR A 100 14.80 29.34 4.74
N LEU A 101 15.09 28.07 5.02
CA LEU A 101 14.15 27.16 5.69
C LEU A 101 13.77 27.66 7.09
N ILE A 102 14.76 28.10 7.88
CA ILE A 102 14.52 28.69 9.20
C ILE A 102 13.62 29.94 9.09
N GLN A 103 13.85 30.78 8.09
CA GLN A 103 13.00 31.93 7.84
C GLN A 103 11.57 31.54 7.48
N GLN A 104 11.39 30.54 6.59
CA GLN A 104 10.07 30.04 6.21
C GLN A 104 9.31 29.45 7.41
N LEU A 105 9.99 28.70 8.27
CA LEU A 105 9.40 28.14 9.49
C LEU A 105 9.02 29.25 10.49
N ARG A 106 9.86 30.28 10.63
CA ARG A 106 9.54 31.44 11.50
C ARG A 106 8.31 32.20 11.00
N GLN A 107 8.17 32.39 9.70
CA GLN A 107 6.98 33.04 9.11
C GLN A 107 5.71 32.23 9.40
N ARG A 108 5.85 30.90 9.54
CA ARG A 108 4.79 29.96 9.94
C ARG A 108 4.62 29.83 11.46
N GLY A 109 5.30 30.67 12.26
CA GLY A 109 5.13 30.77 13.71
C GLY A 109 6.00 29.83 14.55
N PHE A 110 6.92 29.06 13.94
CA PHE A 110 7.93 28.32 14.69
C PHE A 110 9.08 29.25 15.08
N SER A 111 9.57 29.22 16.33
CA SER A 111 10.56 30.22 16.77
C SER A 111 11.70 29.68 17.64
N THR A 112 11.42 28.72 18.53
CA THR A 112 12.39 28.14 19.47
C THR A 112 12.10 26.65 19.63
N VAL A 113 12.99 25.89 20.25
CA VAL A 113 12.75 24.48 20.58
C VAL A 113 11.44 24.32 21.35
N ALA A 114 11.16 25.21 22.30
CA ALA A 114 9.90 25.20 23.07
C ALA A 114 8.67 25.54 22.20
N ASN A 115 8.86 26.29 21.11
CA ASN A 115 7.82 26.63 20.12
C ASN A 115 8.04 25.91 18.78
N GLY A 116 8.62 24.72 18.83
CA GLY A 116 8.68 23.74 17.74
C GLY A 116 9.78 23.93 16.69
N LEU A 117 10.65 24.96 16.76
CA LEU A 117 11.81 25.09 15.87
C LEU A 117 13.08 24.63 16.58
N ASP A 118 13.78 23.67 15.99
CA ASP A 118 15.08 23.19 16.43
C ASP A 118 16.08 23.17 15.25
N VAL A 119 17.35 23.52 15.53
CA VAL A 119 18.43 23.48 14.55
C VAL A 119 19.55 22.64 15.15
N GLN A 120 19.71 21.43 14.60
CA GLN A 120 20.71 20.49 15.08
C GLN A 120 21.99 20.61 14.26
N GLU A 121 22.98 21.30 14.80
CA GLU A 121 24.30 21.46 14.17
C GLU A 121 25.15 20.21 14.34
N PHE A 122 25.96 19.88 13.33
CA PHE A 122 26.90 18.77 13.37
C PHE A 122 28.17 19.04 12.53
N PRO A 123 29.22 18.21 12.66
CA PRO A 123 30.53 18.49 12.09
C PRO A 123 30.51 18.79 10.59
N GLY A 124 31.35 19.72 10.15
CA GLY A 124 31.46 20.15 8.75
C GLY A 124 30.62 21.40 8.41
N GLY A 125 30.12 22.11 9.41
CA GLY A 125 29.25 23.28 9.21
C GLY A 125 27.85 22.93 8.73
N MET A 126 27.46 21.68 8.91
CA MET A 126 26.17 21.12 8.51
C MET A 126 25.12 21.30 9.62
N ARG A 127 23.84 21.30 9.24
CA ARG A 127 22.75 21.43 10.21
C ARG A 127 21.43 20.85 9.70
N ASN A 128 20.79 20.02 10.49
CA ASN A 128 19.39 19.67 10.27
C ASN A 128 18.48 20.78 10.76
N VAL A 129 17.38 21.04 10.05
CA VAL A 129 16.36 22.00 10.46
C VAL A 129 15.08 21.24 10.76
N LEU A 130 14.55 21.40 11.98
CA LEU A 130 13.44 20.59 12.49
C LEU A 130 12.28 21.49 12.91
N ALA A 131 11.06 21.09 12.57
CA ALA A 131 9.84 21.73 13.03
C ALA A 131 8.90 20.72 13.68
N THR A 132 8.40 21.00 14.88
CA THR A 132 7.53 20.08 15.63
C THR A 132 6.15 20.70 15.83
N VAL A 133 5.11 19.97 15.47
CA VAL A 133 3.72 20.22 15.85
C VAL A 133 3.35 19.18 16.92
N PRO A 134 3.21 19.59 18.20
CA PRO A 134 2.86 18.67 19.28
C PRO A 134 1.49 18.04 19.06
N GLY A 135 1.36 16.76 19.37
CA GLY A 135 0.10 16.05 19.31
C GLY A 135 -0.90 16.50 20.37
N SER A 136 -2.17 16.42 20.06
CA SER A 136 -3.27 16.84 20.93
C SER A 136 -3.75 15.74 21.91
N ASP A 137 -3.60 14.46 21.55
CA ASP A 137 -4.09 13.32 22.36
C ASP A 137 -3.14 13.02 23.52
N ALA A 138 -3.61 13.08 24.75
CA ALA A 138 -2.81 12.86 25.95
C ALA A 138 -2.13 11.46 26.00
N ARG A 139 -2.67 10.46 25.32
CA ARG A 139 -2.11 9.10 25.26
C ARG A 139 -1.12 8.91 24.12
N ARG A 140 -1.25 9.69 23.02
CA ARG A 140 -0.51 9.51 21.76
C ARG A 140 0.46 10.63 21.43
N ARG A 141 0.38 11.79 22.08
CA ARG A 141 1.24 12.94 21.80
C ARG A 141 2.74 12.67 21.94
N ASP A 142 3.11 11.63 22.71
CA ASP A 142 4.50 11.19 22.83
C ASP A 142 4.95 10.30 21.67
N GLU A 143 4.03 9.79 20.87
CA GLU A 143 4.31 9.08 19.63
C GLU A 143 4.51 10.08 18.51
N VAL A 144 5.52 9.84 17.67
CA VAL A 144 5.98 10.78 16.65
C VAL A 144 5.93 10.15 15.27
N VAL A 145 5.34 10.89 14.33
CA VAL A 145 5.46 10.64 12.90
C VAL A 145 6.43 11.67 12.33
N ILE A 146 7.49 11.21 11.67
CA ILE A 146 8.45 12.08 10.98
C ILE A 146 8.03 12.20 9.52
N VAL A 147 7.98 13.45 9.02
CA VAL A 147 7.86 13.75 7.59
C VAL A 147 9.10 14.50 7.19
N CYS A 148 9.82 14.05 6.17
CA CYS A 148 11.14 14.61 5.89
C CYS A 148 11.50 14.68 4.41
N ALA A 149 12.51 15.51 4.14
CA ALA A 149 13.20 15.67 2.87
C ALA A 149 14.61 16.20 3.13
N HIS A 150 15.59 15.89 2.31
CA HIS A 150 16.89 16.58 2.37
C HIS A 150 16.84 17.89 1.59
N PHE A 151 17.64 18.87 2.03
CA PHE A 151 17.66 20.17 1.38
C PHE A 151 19.00 20.48 0.70
N ASP A 152 20.06 19.75 1.02
CA ASP A 152 21.35 19.87 0.34
C ASP A 152 21.31 19.30 -1.07
N HIS A 153 22.30 19.64 -1.87
CA HIS A 153 22.54 19.05 -3.20
C HIS A 153 24.03 19.09 -3.54
N VAL A 154 24.41 18.80 -4.75
CA VAL A 154 25.81 18.51 -5.14
C VAL A 154 26.67 19.75 -5.43
N GLY A 155 26.15 20.96 -5.23
CA GLY A 155 26.91 22.21 -5.39
C GLY A 155 27.31 22.49 -6.84
N PHE A 156 28.60 22.68 -7.09
CA PHE A 156 29.15 22.86 -8.44
C PHE A 156 29.44 21.52 -9.14
N GLY A 157 29.16 20.41 -8.49
CA GLY A 157 29.44 19.09 -8.99
C GLY A 157 30.93 18.73 -9.03
N THR A 158 31.22 17.47 -8.79
CA THR A 158 32.55 16.86 -8.82
C THR A 158 32.49 15.57 -9.63
N GLN A 159 33.65 14.97 -9.90
CA GLN A 159 33.71 13.65 -10.55
C GLN A 159 33.00 12.53 -9.73
N ARG A 160 32.77 12.74 -8.43
CA ARG A 160 32.15 11.73 -7.55
C ARG A 160 30.64 11.84 -7.49
N ASN A 161 30.09 13.06 -7.56
CA ASN A 161 28.68 13.32 -7.29
C ASN A 161 27.92 13.93 -8.47
N SER A 162 28.59 14.32 -9.59
CA SER A 162 27.96 14.88 -10.77
C SER A 162 27.98 13.88 -11.94
N ARG A 163 26.91 13.90 -12.73
CA ARG A 163 26.84 13.24 -14.04
C ARG A 163 27.25 14.16 -15.19
N GLY A 164 27.84 15.32 -14.84
CA GLY A 164 28.42 16.31 -15.75
C GLY A 164 27.40 17.29 -16.34
N PRO A 165 27.89 18.43 -16.80
CA PRO A 165 29.26 18.92 -16.64
C PRO A 165 29.56 19.32 -15.19
N ILE A 166 30.82 19.14 -14.74
CA ILE A 166 31.31 19.56 -13.42
C ILE A 166 31.76 21.03 -13.44
N GLY A 167 31.82 21.66 -12.26
CA GLY A 167 32.22 23.06 -12.08
C GLY A 167 31.14 24.07 -12.48
N GLN A 168 29.94 23.63 -12.76
CA GLN A 168 28.75 24.46 -12.97
C GLN A 168 27.80 24.28 -11.78
N VAL A 169 26.93 25.25 -11.53
CA VAL A 169 25.91 25.13 -10.49
C VAL A 169 24.94 24.00 -10.85
N HIS A 170 24.71 23.08 -9.93
CA HIS A 170 23.70 22.04 -10.02
C HIS A 170 22.50 22.49 -9.18
N ASN A 171 21.45 22.97 -9.82
CA ASN A 171 20.32 23.60 -9.13
C ASN A 171 19.47 22.61 -8.33
N GLY A 172 19.38 21.33 -8.75
CA GLY A 172 18.69 20.28 -8.00
C GLY A 172 17.23 20.64 -7.75
N ALA A 173 16.49 20.94 -8.83
CA ALA A 173 15.10 21.34 -8.68
C ALA A 173 14.20 20.16 -8.31
N ASP A 174 14.40 19.00 -8.95
CA ASP A 174 13.75 17.77 -8.51
C ASP A 174 14.49 17.19 -7.31
N ASP A 175 15.80 17.16 -7.33
CA ASP A 175 16.68 16.62 -6.30
C ASP A 175 17.32 17.75 -5.44
N ASN A 176 16.80 18.10 -4.26
CA ASN A 176 15.48 17.73 -3.76
C ASN A 176 14.70 18.97 -3.33
N ALA A 177 14.78 20.06 -4.16
CA ALA A 177 13.96 21.25 -3.87
C ALA A 177 12.46 20.92 -3.98
N SER A 178 12.08 19.92 -4.80
CA SER A 178 10.70 19.45 -4.93
C SER A 178 10.15 18.85 -3.64
N GLY A 179 10.91 17.96 -3.00
CA GLY A 179 10.55 17.36 -1.71
C GLY A 179 10.50 18.39 -0.58
N VAL A 180 11.47 19.30 -0.55
CA VAL A 180 11.53 20.39 0.44
C VAL A 180 10.33 21.34 0.31
N ALA A 181 9.98 21.75 -0.90
CA ALA A 181 8.81 22.60 -1.14
C ALA A 181 7.52 21.88 -0.73
N GLY A 182 7.39 20.59 -1.08
CA GLY A 182 6.29 19.75 -0.63
C GLY A 182 6.19 19.69 0.90
N LEU A 183 7.30 19.52 1.59
CA LEU A 183 7.33 19.47 3.06
C LEU A 183 6.91 20.82 3.70
N LEU A 184 7.31 21.96 3.14
CA LEU A 184 6.88 23.29 3.59
C LEU A 184 5.36 23.47 3.42
N GLU A 185 4.79 23.00 2.32
CA GLU A 185 3.35 23.07 2.05
C GLU A 185 2.55 22.10 2.95
N VAL A 186 3.09 20.93 3.27
CA VAL A 186 2.49 20.02 4.27
C VAL A 186 2.45 20.69 5.64
N ILE A 187 3.52 21.39 6.05
CA ILE A 187 3.55 22.15 7.31
C ILE A 187 2.47 23.22 7.31
N GLU A 188 2.33 23.98 6.22
CA GLU A 188 1.30 25.01 6.11
C GLU A 188 -0.10 24.40 6.19
N ALA A 189 -0.37 23.33 5.45
CA ALA A 189 -1.64 22.62 5.46
C ALA A 189 -2.00 22.08 6.86
N VAL A 190 -1.05 21.50 7.60
CA VAL A 190 -1.27 21.05 8.98
C VAL A 190 -1.65 22.21 9.91
N ARG A 191 -1.12 23.42 9.67
CA ARG A 191 -1.45 24.60 10.46
C ARG A 191 -2.85 25.16 10.19
N THR A 192 -3.47 24.82 9.07
CA THR A 192 -4.87 25.19 8.78
C THR A 192 -5.89 24.33 9.50
N LEU A 193 -5.48 23.22 10.12
CA LEU A 193 -6.36 22.32 10.85
C LEU A 193 -6.97 23.00 12.08
N PRO A 194 -8.20 22.69 12.46
CA PRO A 194 -8.90 23.30 13.61
C PRO A 194 -8.20 23.00 14.95
N HIS A 195 -7.47 21.92 15.03
CA HIS A 195 -6.62 21.53 16.17
C HIS A 195 -5.47 20.64 15.69
N PRO A 196 -4.38 20.50 16.47
CA PRO A 196 -3.28 19.60 16.12
C PRO A 196 -3.76 18.15 16.00
N PRO A 197 -3.12 17.32 15.14
CA PRO A 197 -3.38 15.89 15.06
C PRO A 197 -3.12 15.18 16.41
N ARG A 198 -3.64 13.97 16.59
CA ARG A 198 -3.52 13.21 17.85
C ARG A 198 -2.07 12.89 18.21
N ARG A 199 -1.23 12.47 17.23
CA ARG A 199 0.22 12.27 17.39
C ARG A 199 1.02 13.50 17.04
N THR A 200 2.20 13.60 17.62
CA THR A 200 3.18 14.65 17.27
C THR A 200 3.69 14.44 15.84
N LEU A 201 3.70 15.50 15.05
CA LEU A 201 4.39 15.55 13.76
C LEU A 201 5.74 16.23 13.93
N LEU A 202 6.81 15.57 13.48
CA LEU A 202 8.15 16.13 13.37
C LEU A 202 8.48 16.27 11.88
N PHE A 203 8.62 17.49 11.42
CA PHE A 203 9.08 17.82 10.07
C PHE A 203 10.58 17.99 10.10
N ALA A 204 11.31 17.27 9.26
CA ALA A 204 12.76 17.28 9.27
C ALA A 204 13.32 17.58 7.87
N PHE A 205 14.13 18.64 7.79
CA PHE A 205 14.92 18.98 6.62
C PHE A 205 16.36 18.53 6.90
N TRP A 206 16.76 17.46 6.24
CA TRP A 206 18.08 16.84 6.47
C TRP A 206 19.15 17.55 5.64
N ASP A 207 20.36 17.70 6.23
CA ASP A 207 21.57 18.19 5.55
C ASP A 207 22.54 17.03 5.32
N GLY A 208 23.28 17.06 4.23
CA GLY A 208 24.33 16.06 3.95
C GLY A 208 23.82 14.70 3.51
N GLU A 209 22.66 14.64 2.90
CA GLU A 209 22.15 13.43 2.25
C GLU A 209 23.12 12.99 1.15
N GLU A 210 23.49 13.91 0.25
CA GLU A 210 24.40 13.73 -0.89
C GLU A 210 25.85 13.35 -0.51
N LYS A 211 26.18 13.52 0.75
CA LYS A 211 27.46 13.09 1.34
C LYS A 211 27.35 11.77 2.12
N GLY A 212 26.25 11.05 1.92
CA GLY A 212 26.00 9.73 2.49
C GLY A 212 25.08 9.73 3.70
N LEU A 213 23.96 10.43 3.63
CA LEU A 213 22.88 10.46 4.63
C LEU A 213 23.37 10.98 5.99
N LEU A 214 24.24 12.02 5.98
CA LEU A 214 24.93 12.44 7.20
C LEU A 214 23.96 13.02 8.23
N GLY A 215 22.98 13.81 7.80
CA GLY A 215 22.03 14.47 8.68
C GLY A 215 21.09 13.51 9.38
N SER A 216 20.45 12.61 8.64
CA SER A 216 19.56 11.60 9.22
C SER A 216 20.31 10.60 10.10
N LYS A 217 21.53 10.17 9.70
CA LYS A 217 22.41 9.36 10.54
C LYS A 217 22.82 10.07 11.83
N HIS A 218 23.16 11.36 11.73
CA HIS A 218 23.49 12.16 12.90
C HIS A 218 22.29 12.24 13.85
N TRP A 219 21.09 12.50 13.31
CA TRP A 219 19.87 12.55 14.13
C TRP A 219 19.57 11.20 14.81
N ILE A 220 19.75 10.06 14.13
CA ILE A 220 19.61 8.72 14.73
C ILE A 220 20.61 8.51 15.88
N SER A 221 21.85 9.02 15.75
CA SER A 221 22.88 8.87 16.80
C SER A 221 22.69 9.83 17.97
N SER A 222 22.04 10.96 17.74
CA SER A 222 21.81 12.03 18.73
C SER A 222 20.38 12.59 18.57
N PRO A 223 19.35 11.76 18.81
CA PRO A 223 17.99 12.11 18.48
C PRO A 223 17.40 13.16 19.42
N THR A 224 16.68 14.14 18.86
CA THR A 224 15.95 15.16 19.64
C THR A 224 14.70 14.60 20.31
N ARG A 225 14.28 13.40 19.94
CA ARG A 225 13.20 12.62 20.54
C ARG A 225 13.64 11.14 20.70
N PRO A 226 13.28 10.45 21.77
CA PRO A 226 13.62 9.02 21.92
C PRO A 226 13.20 8.18 20.72
N LEU A 227 14.09 7.37 20.15
CA LEU A 227 13.81 6.57 18.95
C LEU A 227 12.55 5.68 19.11
N LYS A 228 12.30 5.15 20.31
CA LYS A 228 11.11 4.33 20.62
C LYS A 228 9.77 5.08 20.42
N GLN A 229 9.79 6.40 20.45
CA GLN A 229 8.61 7.24 20.20
C GLN A 229 8.32 7.39 18.71
N ILE A 230 9.32 7.16 17.84
CA ILE A 230 9.14 7.28 16.39
C ILE A 230 8.37 6.06 15.88
N LYS A 231 7.21 6.29 15.30
CA LYS A 231 6.31 5.23 14.84
C LYS A 231 6.33 5.03 13.33
N LEU A 232 6.54 6.09 12.58
CA LEU A 232 6.60 6.06 11.12
C LEU A 232 7.45 7.22 10.61
N VAL A 233 8.22 6.98 9.56
CA VAL A 233 8.93 8.01 8.81
C VAL A 233 8.40 8.03 7.38
N ILE A 234 8.12 9.24 6.87
CA ILE A 234 7.66 9.49 5.50
C ILE A 234 8.70 10.41 4.86
N ASN A 235 9.55 9.85 4.02
CA ASN A 235 10.58 10.58 3.29
C ASN A 235 10.09 10.94 1.88
N SER A 236 10.31 12.16 1.46
CA SER A 236 10.08 12.60 0.08
C SER A 236 11.39 13.01 -0.57
N ASP A 237 11.72 12.34 -1.64
CA ASP A 237 12.94 12.55 -2.39
C ASP A 237 12.63 12.47 -3.88
N MET A 238 12.89 13.56 -4.63
CA MET A 238 12.58 13.68 -6.04
C MET A 238 11.10 13.42 -6.37
N ILE A 239 10.20 14.31 -5.93
CA ILE A 239 8.75 14.19 -6.18
C ILE A 239 8.25 15.12 -7.30
N GLY A 240 9.15 15.77 -8.03
CA GLY A 240 8.83 16.78 -9.03
C GLY A 240 8.67 16.26 -10.46
N ARG A 241 9.00 15.00 -10.76
CA ARG A 241 8.97 14.43 -12.10
C ARG A 241 7.95 13.29 -12.26
N LEU A 242 6.80 13.40 -11.61
CA LEU A 242 5.75 12.37 -11.71
C LEU A 242 5.39 12.07 -13.18
N ARG A 243 5.47 10.80 -13.55
CA ARG A 243 5.21 10.24 -14.86
C ARG A 243 3.92 9.40 -14.86
N PRO A 244 3.40 8.99 -16.05
CA PRO A 244 2.24 8.10 -16.14
C PRO A 244 2.44 6.74 -15.46
N GLU A 245 3.68 6.26 -15.37
CA GLU A 245 4.04 5.00 -14.72
C GLU A 245 3.76 5.04 -13.21
N GLY A 246 3.77 6.22 -12.62
CA GLY A 246 3.44 6.43 -11.20
C GLY A 246 4.62 6.92 -10.36
N VAL A 247 4.47 6.79 -9.06
CA VAL A 247 5.47 7.09 -8.04
C VAL A 247 5.95 5.80 -7.37
N GLU A 248 7.25 5.64 -7.23
CA GLU A 248 7.85 4.54 -6.48
C GLU A 248 7.59 4.74 -4.98
N LEU A 249 7.02 3.74 -4.35
CA LEU A 249 6.83 3.64 -2.90
C LEU A 249 7.74 2.55 -2.35
N THR A 250 8.79 2.97 -1.64
CA THR A 250 9.69 2.08 -0.91
C THR A 250 9.24 1.95 0.54
N GLY A 251 9.49 0.79 1.15
CA GLY A 251 9.32 0.59 2.59
C GLY A 251 7.97 0.06 3.04
N THR A 252 7.02 -0.18 2.14
CA THR A 252 5.69 -0.67 2.52
C THR A 252 5.70 -2.06 3.18
N ARG A 253 6.80 -2.79 3.07
CA ARG A 253 7.00 -4.08 3.74
C ARG A 253 7.71 -3.96 5.09
N ALA A 254 8.15 -2.75 5.47
CA ALA A 254 8.82 -2.49 6.76
C ALA A 254 7.89 -2.70 7.96
N ALA A 255 6.57 -2.69 7.74
CA ALA A 255 5.58 -2.99 8.78
C ALA A 255 4.37 -3.75 8.19
N ARG A 256 3.68 -4.52 9.01
CA ARG A 256 2.51 -5.30 8.59
C ARG A 256 1.35 -4.38 8.22
N GLY A 257 0.74 -4.61 7.06
CA GLY A 257 -0.39 -3.81 6.57
C GLY A 257 -0.01 -2.40 6.08
N LEU A 258 1.27 -2.04 6.03
CA LEU A 258 1.68 -0.69 5.64
C LEU A 258 1.36 -0.36 4.17
N ARG A 259 1.39 -1.35 3.27
CA ARG A 259 0.90 -1.17 1.89
C ARG A 259 -0.58 -0.79 1.85
N GLN A 260 -1.38 -1.49 2.64
CA GLN A 260 -2.81 -1.18 2.76
C GLN A 260 -3.02 0.24 3.29
N PHE A 261 -2.29 0.60 4.35
CA PHE A 261 -2.31 1.93 4.94
C PHE A 261 -2.01 3.03 3.90
N VAL A 262 -0.96 2.84 3.09
CA VAL A 262 -0.57 3.78 2.02
C VAL A 262 -1.65 3.89 0.95
N SER A 263 -2.20 2.76 0.49
CA SER A 263 -3.22 2.75 -0.57
C SER A 263 -4.53 3.39 -0.11
N GLU A 264 -4.87 3.30 1.17
CA GLU A 264 -6.02 3.98 1.74
C GLU A 264 -5.80 5.49 1.89
N ALA A 265 -4.56 5.91 2.21
CA ALA A 265 -4.20 7.32 2.22
C ALA A 265 -4.21 7.94 0.81
N ASN A 266 -4.02 7.14 -0.24
CA ASN A 266 -4.09 7.58 -1.64
C ASN A 266 -5.55 7.78 -2.09
N SER A 267 -6.29 8.62 -1.36
CA SER A 267 -7.73 8.85 -1.55
C SER A 267 -8.07 10.11 -2.34
N TRP A 268 -7.10 11.05 -2.50
CA TRP A 268 -7.31 12.32 -3.19
C TRP A 268 -7.38 12.12 -4.71
N GLU A 269 -8.40 12.69 -5.34
CA GLU A 269 -8.57 12.59 -6.80
C GLU A 269 -7.83 13.73 -7.56
N PRO A 270 -7.18 13.42 -8.67
CA PRO A 270 -6.96 12.08 -9.22
C PRO A 270 -5.92 11.30 -8.40
N LYS A 271 -6.21 10.05 -8.05
CA LYS A 271 -5.31 9.20 -7.27
C LYS A 271 -3.97 9.00 -8.00
N ALA A 272 -2.87 8.96 -7.25
CA ALA A 272 -1.59 8.59 -7.83
C ALA A 272 -1.54 7.08 -8.10
N ARG A 273 -0.94 6.68 -9.22
CA ARG A 273 -0.52 5.30 -9.40
C ARG A 273 0.71 5.07 -8.53
N LEU A 274 0.69 4.02 -7.71
CA LEU A 274 1.78 3.68 -6.80
C LEU A 274 2.47 2.41 -7.28
N ASP A 275 3.78 2.51 -7.48
CA ASP A 275 4.66 1.37 -7.76
C ASP A 275 5.35 0.95 -6.47
N PHE A 276 4.94 -0.17 -5.89
CA PHE A 276 5.46 -0.67 -4.62
C PHE A 276 6.71 -1.50 -4.83
N THR A 277 7.86 -0.92 -4.57
CA THR A 277 9.13 -1.63 -4.66
C THR A 277 9.48 -2.37 -3.37
N TRP A 278 10.07 -3.57 -3.51
CA TRP A 278 10.65 -4.34 -2.40
C TRP A 278 12.07 -3.91 -2.05
N ASP A 279 12.68 -3.10 -2.92
CA ASP A 279 14.09 -2.78 -2.85
C ASP A 279 14.34 -1.65 -1.84
N MET A 280 14.75 -2.01 -0.62
CA MET A 280 15.06 -1.08 0.46
C MET A 280 16.54 -0.67 0.37
N ARG A 281 16.85 0.25 -0.57
CA ARG A 281 18.22 0.74 -0.80
C ARG A 281 18.61 1.79 0.22
N ALA A 282 19.92 1.87 0.48
CA ALA A 282 20.51 2.93 1.31
C ALA A 282 20.82 4.17 0.43
N ASP A 283 19.84 4.65 -0.30
CA ASP A 283 19.95 5.71 -1.29
C ASP A 283 19.17 7.00 -0.95
N SER A 284 18.53 7.05 0.23
CA SER A 284 17.94 8.27 0.79
C SER A 284 17.67 8.12 2.30
N ASP A 285 17.21 9.19 2.93
CA ASP A 285 17.08 9.38 4.38
C ASP A 285 16.06 8.46 5.08
N HIS A 286 15.23 7.71 4.37
CA HIS A 286 14.37 6.66 4.93
C HIS A 286 15.20 5.49 5.49
N HIS A 287 16.35 5.19 4.87
CA HIS A 287 17.13 4.00 5.18
C HIS A 287 17.75 3.97 6.58
N PRO A 288 18.35 5.04 7.13
CA PRO A 288 18.87 5.03 8.51
C PRO A 288 17.80 4.67 9.54
N PHE A 289 16.56 5.11 9.36
CA PHE A 289 15.44 4.77 10.24
C PHE A 289 15.04 3.30 10.09
N PHE A 290 14.92 2.81 8.86
CA PHE A 290 14.68 1.39 8.61
C PHE A 290 15.75 0.51 9.25
N ALA A 291 17.02 0.88 9.11
CA ALA A 291 18.14 0.17 9.74
C ALA A 291 18.05 0.20 11.28
N ALA A 292 17.51 1.28 11.86
CA ALA A 292 17.25 1.40 13.29
C ALA A 292 15.99 0.63 13.77
N GLY A 293 15.24 -0.01 12.87
CA GLY A 293 14.03 -0.77 13.21
C GLY A 293 12.77 0.09 13.32
N ILE A 294 12.74 1.20 12.60
CA ILE A 294 11.60 2.10 12.52
C ILE A 294 10.97 1.97 11.14
N PRO A 295 9.64 1.78 11.03
CA PRO A 295 8.97 1.78 9.73
C PRO A 295 9.25 3.08 8.99
N ALA A 296 9.71 2.98 7.73
CA ALA A 296 10.04 4.13 6.92
C ALA A 296 9.56 3.93 5.48
N LEU A 297 8.89 4.94 4.96
CA LEU A 297 8.42 5.04 3.58
C LEU A 297 9.25 6.07 2.83
N MET A 298 9.44 5.86 1.53
CA MET A 298 9.99 6.86 0.61
C MET A 298 9.09 6.99 -0.61
N LEU A 299 8.78 8.24 -0.97
CA LEU A 299 8.11 8.63 -2.22
C LEU A 299 9.18 9.15 -3.18
N HIS A 300 9.26 8.56 -4.38
CA HIS A 300 10.27 8.91 -5.38
C HIS A 300 9.71 8.76 -6.81
N THR A 301 9.92 9.73 -7.69
CA THR A 301 9.38 9.68 -9.07
C THR A 301 10.30 9.02 -10.09
N GLY A 302 11.36 8.39 -9.62
CA GLY A 302 12.37 7.73 -10.46
C GLY A 302 13.44 8.68 -10.98
N LYS A 303 14.63 8.16 -11.24
CA LYS A 303 15.74 8.95 -11.80
C LYS A 303 15.43 9.34 -13.24
N HIS A 304 15.89 10.54 -13.62
CA HIS A 304 15.73 11.13 -14.95
C HIS A 304 17.10 11.56 -15.54
N ASP A 305 17.10 11.98 -16.79
CA ASP A 305 18.35 12.32 -17.49
C ASP A 305 19.06 13.55 -16.89
N ASP A 306 18.34 14.42 -16.20
CA ASP A 306 18.89 15.60 -15.54
C ASP A 306 19.42 15.33 -14.12
N TYR A 307 19.25 14.11 -13.57
CA TYR A 307 19.68 13.75 -12.22
C TYR A 307 21.16 14.00 -12.01
N HIS A 308 21.51 14.76 -10.97
CA HIS A 308 22.87 15.24 -10.66
C HIS A 308 23.56 15.97 -11.83
N ARG A 309 22.77 16.79 -12.53
CA ARG A 309 23.26 17.67 -13.61
C ARG A 309 22.85 19.11 -13.38
N PRO A 310 23.60 20.08 -13.95
CA PRO A 310 23.18 21.49 -13.94
C PRO A 310 21.82 21.74 -14.59
N SER A 311 21.34 20.80 -15.37
CA SER A 311 20.07 20.88 -16.09
C SER A 311 18.85 20.42 -15.28
N ASP A 312 18.99 20.05 -14.01
CA ASP A 312 17.85 19.79 -13.13
C ASP A 312 17.26 21.11 -12.61
N ASP A 313 16.49 21.78 -13.49
CA ASP A 313 15.94 23.11 -13.33
C ASP A 313 14.43 23.10 -13.05
N ALA A 314 13.94 24.15 -12.42
CA ALA A 314 12.56 24.30 -11.96
C ALA A 314 11.52 24.31 -13.10
N ASP A 315 11.87 24.75 -14.30
CA ASP A 315 11.00 24.77 -15.48
C ASP A 315 10.67 23.39 -16.04
N LYS A 316 11.45 22.37 -15.67
CA LYS A 316 11.26 20.99 -16.09
C LYS A 316 10.33 20.16 -15.20
N LEU A 317 9.89 20.72 -14.08
CA LEU A 317 9.07 19.98 -13.13
C LEU A 317 7.62 19.82 -13.56
N ASN A 318 7.04 18.67 -13.24
CA ASN A 318 5.60 18.43 -13.31
C ASN A 318 4.92 18.96 -12.03
N TYR A 319 4.66 20.25 -11.96
CA TYR A 319 4.06 20.87 -10.77
C TYR A 319 2.71 20.29 -10.37
N ALA A 320 1.90 19.83 -11.32
CA ALA A 320 0.64 19.14 -11.00
C ALA A 320 0.90 17.78 -10.34
N GLY A 321 1.94 17.07 -10.80
CA GLY A 321 2.42 15.85 -10.16
C GLY A 321 2.99 16.11 -8.77
N THR A 322 3.83 17.14 -8.62
CA THR A 322 4.39 17.55 -7.32
C THR A 322 3.28 17.86 -6.30
N GLN A 323 2.28 18.66 -6.70
CA GLN A 323 1.11 18.96 -5.86
C GLN A 323 0.38 17.69 -5.43
N ARG A 324 0.16 16.75 -6.36
CA ARG A 324 -0.50 15.47 -6.06
C ARG A 324 0.26 14.66 -5.03
N LEU A 325 1.60 14.56 -5.18
CA LEU A 325 2.43 13.79 -4.24
C LEU A 325 2.57 14.52 -2.90
N THR A 326 2.60 15.85 -2.88
CA THR A 326 2.55 16.64 -1.65
C THR A 326 1.24 16.38 -0.87
N ARG A 327 0.11 16.32 -1.56
CA ARG A 327 -1.18 15.94 -0.95
C ARG A 327 -1.17 14.51 -0.42
N LEU A 328 -0.60 13.56 -1.17
CA LEU A 328 -0.42 12.18 -0.69
C LEU A 328 0.45 12.15 0.58
N MET A 329 1.53 12.91 0.62
CA MET A 329 2.41 13.01 1.80
C MET A 329 1.65 13.58 3.01
N LEU A 330 0.82 14.63 2.83
CA LEU A 330 -0.06 15.15 3.88
C LEU A 330 -1.04 14.09 4.38
N LEU A 331 -1.74 13.39 3.47
CA LEU A 331 -2.72 12.38 3.82
C LEU A 331 -2.08 11.20 4.56
N LEU A 332 -0.88 10.76 4.16
CA LEU A 332 -0.10 9.76 4.88
C LEU A 332 0.25 10.22 6.30
N ALA A 333 0.72 11.47 6.44
CA ALA A 333 1.09 12.04 7.73
C ALA A 333 -0.12 12.16 8.67
N LEU A 334 -1.24 12.72 8.19
CA LEU A 334 -2.45 12.90 8.99
C LEU A 334 -3.09 11.56 9.34
N ARG A 335 -3.19 10.62 8.38
CA ARG A 335 -3.69 9.28 8.65
C ARG A 335 -2.85 8.58 9.72
N ALA A 336 -1.52 8.70 9.66
CA ALA A 336 -0.63 8.14 10.68
C ALA A 336 -0.80 8.85 12.03
N ALA A 337 -0.98 10.16 12.03
CA ALA A 337 -1.15 10.91 13.26
C ALA A 337 -2.51 10.63 13.94
N GLU A 338 -3.56 10.35 13.18
CA GLU A 338 -4.92 10.07 13.67
C GLU A 338 -5.20 8.59 13.96
N ALA A 339 -4.44 7.64 13.37
CA ALA A 339 -4.68 6.22 13.50
C ALA A 339 -4.74 5.76 14.96
N GLU A 340 -5.66 4.84 15.27
CA GLU A 340 -5.75 4.24 16.61
C GLU A 340 -4.46 3.50 16.95
N GLU A 341 -3.98 2.68 16.03
CA GLU A 341 -2.70 1.97 16.11
C GLU A 341 -1.92 2.14 14.82
N LEU A 342 -0.60 2.15 14.92
CA LEU A 342 0.30 2.12 13.79
C LEU A 342 0.98 0.75 13.68
N PRO A 343 1.19 0.25 12.46
CA PRO A 343 1.84 -1.03 12.24
C PRO A 343 3.25 -1.07 12.86
N ALA A 344 3.53 -2.12 13.64
CA ALA A 344 4.85 -2.34 14.22
C ALA A 344 5.87 -2.76 13.15
N PHE A 345 7.13 -2.39 13.36
CA PHE A 345 8.24 -2.76 12.49
C PHE A 345 8.32 -4.29 12.30
N ARG A 346 8.48 -4.71 11.06
CA ARG A 346 8.61 -6.10 10.67
C ARG A 346 10.07 -6.41 10.36
N ALA A 347 10.73 -7.11 11.28
CA ALA A 347 12.17 -7.38 11.19
C ALA A 347 12.54 -8.25 9.97
N GLU A 348 11.64 -9.12 9.53
CA GLU A 348 11.77 -9.99 8.37
C GLU A 348 12.02 -9.22 7.07
N SER A 349 11.53 -7.98 6.98
CA SER A 349 11.72 -7.11 5.81
C SER A 349 13.19 -6.83 5.47
N ARG A 350 14.09 -6.94 6.46
CA ARG A 350 15.54 -6.77 6.26
C ARG A 350 16.21 -7.91 5.49
N GLY A 351 15.58 -9.08 5.46
CA GLY A 351 16.12 -10.28 4.84
C GLY A 351 15.32 -10.75 3.63
N GLU A 352 14.38 -9.96 3.13
CA GLU A 352 13.58 -10.35 1.97
C GLU A 352 14.41 -10.43 0.70
N THR A 353 14.20 -11.50 -0.06
CA THR A 353 14.99 -11.82 -1.25
C THR A 353 14.19 -11.66 -2.54
N LYS A 354 14.89 -11.58 -3.68
CA LYS A 354 14.26 -11.60 -5.00
C LYS A 354 13.42 -12.86 -5.24
N GLU A 355 13.85 -14.01 -4.71
CA GLU A 355 13.09 -15.26 -4.83
C GLU A 355 11.78 -15.18 -4.06
N GLN A 356 11.77 -14.55 -2.88
CA GLN A 356 10.55 -14.29 -2.12
C GLN A 356 9.63 -13.33 -2.88
N GLN A 357 10.18 -12.25 -3.44
CA GLN A 357 9.42 -11.32 -4.28
C GLN A 357 8.77 -12.06 -5.46
N CYS A 358 9.55 -12.81 -6.24
CA CYS A 358 9.03 -13.58 -7.37
C CYS A 358 7.93 -14.54 -6.92
N ARG A 359 8.10 -15.22 -5.80
CA ARG A 359 7.09 -16.15 -5.28
C ARG A 359 5.78 -15.43 -4.91
N ILE A 360 5.86 -14.21 -4.36
CA ILE A 360 4.68 -13.44 -3.92
C ILE A 360 4.05 -12.69 -5.09
N GLU A 361 4.85 -12.07 -5.96
CA GLU A 361 4.37 -11.14 -7.00
C GLU A 361 4.36 -11.73 -8.41
N GLN A 362 4.71 -13.01 -8.58
CA GLN A 362 4.60 -13.66 -9.88
C GLN A 362 3.23 -14.31 -10.05
N PRO A 363 2.45 -13.90 -11.07
CA PRO A 363 1.23 -14.60 -11.42
C PRO A 363 1.51 -16.07 -11.80
N LEU A 364 0.58 -16.94 -11.48
CA LEU A 364 0.61 -18.29 -12.02
C LEU A 364 0.24 -18.24 -13.51
N PRO A 365 0.80 -19.14 -14.35
CA PRO A 365 0.41 -19.23 -15.75
C PRO A 365 -1.08 -19.51 -15.87
N ALA A 366 -1.69 -19.00 -16.93
CA ALA A 366 -3.09 -19.30 -17.22
C ALA A 366 -3.31 -20.83 -17.29
N PRO A 367 -4.39 -21.35 -16.68
CA PRO A 367 -4.67 -22.76 -16.76
C PRO A 367 -4.94 -23.18 -18.21
N ALA A 368 -4.59 -24.41 -18.55
CA ALA A 368 -4.95 -24.97 -19.85
C ALA A 368 -6.48 -24.92 -20.06
N SER A 369 -6.90 -24.77 -21.30
CA SER A 369 -8.33 -24.79 -21.63
C SER A 369 -8.96 -26.11 -21.18
N ARG A 370 -10.07 -26.03 -20.44
CA ARG A 370 -10.76 -27.22 -19.93
C ARG A 370 -11.31 -28.14 -21.04
N LEU A 371 -11.66 -27.58 -22.20
CA LEU A 371 -12.17 -28.33 -23.35
C LEU A 371 -11.14 -28.46 -24.47
N GLY A 372 -10.40 -27.39 -24.77
CA GLY A 372 -9.33 -27.37 -25.78
C GLY A 372 -9.83 -27.24 -27.22
N ILE A 373 -10.84 -26.38 -27.45
CA ILE A 373 -11.31 -26.03 -28.79
C ILE A 373 -11.17 -24.52 -29.04
N THR A 374 -10.98 -24.18 -30.32
CA THR A 374 -11.18 -22.82 -30.84
C THR A 374 -12.36 -22.86 -31.80
N TRP A 375 -13.17 -21.80 -31.83
CA TRP A 375 -14.34 -21.74 -32.69
C TRP A 375 -14.42 -20.42 -33.44
N ASN A 376 -15.26 -20.38 -34.47
CA ASN A 376 -15.42 -19.24 -35.36
C ASN A 376 -15.99 -18.02 -34.62
N SER A 377 -15.16 -17.02 -34.38
CA SER A 377 -15.55 -15.80 -33.64
C SER A 377 -16.65 -14.99 -34.34
N LYS A 378 -16.72 -15.00 -35.68
CA LYS A 378 -17.77 -14.31 -36.42
C LYS A 378 -19.15 -14.92 -36.21
N LEU A 379 -19.23 -16.21 -35.95
CA LEU A 379 -20.47 -16.91 -35.62
C LEU A 379 -20.82 -16.82 -34.12
N SER A 380 -19.88 -16.44 -33.28
CA SER A 380 -20.12 -16.26 -31.83
C SER A 380 -21.16 -15.18 -31.54
N GLU A 381 -21.21 -14.11 -32.32
CA GLU A 381 -22.22 -13.08 -32.22
C GLU A 381 -23.65 -13.62 -32.46
N GLN A 382 -23.77 -14.68 -33.26
CA GLN A 382 -24.99 -15.40 -33.50
C GLN A 382 -25.22 -16.55 -32.50
N ARG A 383 -24.37 -16.64 -31.46
CA ARG A 383 -24.40 -17.72 -30.46
C ARG A 383 -24.22 -19.11 -31.06
N ILE A 384 -23.45 -19.21 -32.15
CA ILE A 384 -23.09 -20.46 -32.82
C ILE A 384 -21.64 -20.79 -32.46
N VAL A 385 -21.41 -21.97 -31.91
CA VAL A 385 -20.08 -22.51 -31.61
C VAL A 385 -19.75 -23.59 -32.65
N GLU A 386 -19.04 -23.20 -33.72
CA GLU A 386 -18.52 -24.09 -34.75
C GLU A 386 -17.01 -24.24 -34.56
N ILE A 387 -16.58 -25.47 -34.35
CA ILE A 387 -15.17 -25.80 -34.05
C ILE A 387 -14.31 -25.57 -35.29
N ILE A 388 -13.28 -24.73 -35.18
CA ILE A 388 -12.28 -24.45 -36.25
C ILE A 388 -10.91 -25.03 -35.92
N GLU A 389 -10.65 -25.32 -34.65
CA GLU A 389 -9.38 -25.93 -34.22
C GLU A 389 -9.60 -26.75 -32.95
N ILE A 390 -8.83 -27.84 -32.81
CA ILE A 390 -8.80 -28.69 -31.62
C ILE A 390 -7.36 -28.84 -31.18
N ALA A 391 -7.08 -28.43 -29.94
CA ALA A 391 -5.74 -28.56 -29.38
C ALA A 391 -5.33 -30.05 -29.27
N PRO A 392 -4.12 -30.42 -29.71
CA PRO A 392 -3.63 -31.79 -29.56
C PRO A 392 -3.66 -32.23 -28.09
N GLN A 393 -4.00 -33.49 -27.85
CA GLN A 393 -4.09 -34.09 -26.50
C GLN A 393 -5.09 -33.41 -25.55
N SER A 394 -5.97 -32.57 -26.07
CA SER A 394 -7.02 -31.95 -25.28
C SER A 394 -8.17 -32.90 -24.97
N PRO A 395 -9.02 -32.58 -23.98
CA PRO A 395 -10.28 -33.28 -23.74
C PRO A 395 -11.16 -33.44 -24.98
N ALA A 396 -11.25 -32.37 -25.81
CA ALA A 396 -12.02 -32.42 -27.05
C ALA A 396 -11.42 -33.42 -28.07
N ALA A 397 -10.08 -33.46 -28.20
CA ALA A 397 -9.42 -34.44 -29.07
C ALA A 397 -9.67 -35.88 -28.59
N ALA A 398 -9.53 -36.11 -27.29
CA ALA A 398 -9.77 -37.43 -26.68
C ALA A 398 -11.23 -37.88 -26.81
N ALA A 399 -12.18 -36.94 -26.74
CA ALA A 399 -13.62 -37.24 -26.88
C ALA A 399 -14.08 -37.41 -28.33
N GLY A 400 -13.22 -37.14 -29.33
CA GLY A 400 -13.52 -37.37 -30.74
C GLY A 400 -14.33 -36.22 -31.40
N PHE A 401 -14.24 -35.01 -30.86
CA PHE A 401 -14.71 -33.83 -31.58
C PHE A 401 -13.94 -33.64 -32.89
N ARG A 402 -14.54 -33.00 -33.88
CA ARG A 402 -13.95 -32.73 -35.19
C ARG A 402 -14.10 -31.26 -35.59
N ILE A 403 -13.17 -30.77 -36.38
CA ILE A 403 -13.29 -29.47 -37.03
C ILE A 403 -14.56 -29.46 -37.88
N GLY A 404 -15.35 -28.37 -37.77
CA GLY A 404 -16.66 -28.23 -38.41
C GLY A 404 -17.82 -28.70 -37.54
N ASP A 405 -17.61 -29.40 -36.42
CA ASP A 405 -18.70 -29.74 -35.49
C ASP A 405 -19.31 -28.44 -34.94
N ARG A 406 -20.65 -28.34 -34.97
CA ARG A 406 -21.41 -27.29 -34.33
C ARG A 406 -22.02 -27.78 -33.03
N LEU A 407 -21.70 -27.15 -31.92
CA LEU A 407 -22.25 -27.51 -30.63
C LEU A 407 -23.69 -26.99 -30.52
N LEU A 408 -24.63 -27.94 -30.30
CA LEU A 408 -26.04 -27.62 -30.05
C LEU A 408 -26.37 -27.60 -28.57
N ARG A 409 -25.82 -28.53 -27.80
CA ARG A 409 -25.96 -28.60 -26.34
C ARG A 409 -24.61 -28.91 -25.72
N PHE A 410 -24.43 -28.40 -24.48
CA PHE A 410 -23.24 -28.69 -23.67
C PHE A 410 -23.59 -28.63 -22.19
N ALA A 411 -23.19 -29.66 -21.43
CA ALA A 411 -23.46 -29.75 -19.99
C ALA A 411 -24.95 -29.47 -19.65
N GLY A 412 -25.87 -30.01 -20.42
CA GLY A 412 -27.31 -29.84 -20.24
C GLY A 412 -27.92 -28.55 -20.79
N ASN A 413 -27.09 -27.57 -21.21
CA ASN A 413 -27.55 -26.27 -21.69
C ASN A 413 -27.61 -26.24 -23.22
N THR A 414 -28.61 -25.50 -23.79
CA THR A 414 -28.66 -25.20 -25.21
C THR A 414 -27.65 -24.10 -25.53
N VAL A 415 -26.68 -24.35 -26.42
CA VAL A 415 -25.54 -23.43 -26.66
C VAL A 415 -26.00 -22.10 -27.22
N SER A 416 -27.04 -22.04 -28.07
CA SER A 416 -27.60 -20.78 -28.60
C SER A 416 -28.30 -19.90 -27.56
N GLU A 417 -28.63 -20.47 -26.40
CA GLU A 417 -29.28 -19.73 -25.29
C GLU A 417 -28.24 -19.23 -24.27
N VAL A 418 -27.00 -19.70 -24.36
CA VAL A 418 -25.92 -19.35 -23.45
C VAL A 418 -25.31 -18.00 -23.84
N ALA A 419 -25.20 -17.07 -22.90
CA ALA A 419 -24.62 -15.75 -23.15
C ALA A 419 -23.13 -15.82 -23.52
N ASP A 420 -22.36 -16.68 -22.86
CA ASP A 420 -20.96 -16.94 -23.16
C ASP A 420 -20.62 -18.43 -22.93
N PHE A 421 -20.33 -19.14 -24.01
CA PHE A 421 -19.96 -20.55 -23.98
C PHE A 421 -18.66 -20.79 -23.20
N ARG A 422 -17.69 -19.84 -23.21
CA ARG A 422 -16.45 -19.95 -22.43
C ARG A 422 -16.74 -20.06 -20.94
N SER A 423 -17.61 -19.19 -20.46
CA SER A 423 -18.04 -19.18 -19.05
C SER A 423 -18.71 -20.51 -18.67
N LEU A 424 -19.54 -21.08 -19.56
CA LEU A 424 -20.16 -22.38 -19.32
C LEU A 424 -19.13 -23.48 -19.16
N VAL A 425 -18.10 -23.53 -20.02
CA VAL A 425 -17.00 -24.52 -19.93
C VAL A 425 -16.26 -24.39 -18.61
N VAL A 426 -16.04 -23.16 -18.09
CA VAL A 426 -15.34 -22.91 -16.82
C VAL A 426 -16.09 -23.50 -15.63
N ILE A 427 -17.43 -23.40 -15.61
CA ILE A 427 -18.26 -23.84 -14.46
C ILE A 427 -18.77 -25.29 -14.59
N ALA A 428 -18.71 -25.87 -15.77
CA ALA A 428 -19.25 -27.22 -16.03
C ALA A 428 -18.54 -28.28 -15.20
N ASP A 429 -19.25 -29.31 -14.79
CA ASP A 429 -18.69 -30.48 -14.12
C ASP A 429 -17.61 -31.15 -14.99
N SER A 430 -16.79 -31.99 -14.36
CA SER A 430 -15.69 -32.64 -15.07
C SER A 430 -16.15 -33.60 -16.15
N ASP A 431 -17.23 -34.34 -15.94
CA ASP A 431 -17.81 -35.27 -16.92
C ASP A 431 -19.11 -34.65 -17.48
N VAL A 432 -19.11 -34.31 -18.76
CA VAL A 432 -20.26 -33.68 -19.41
C VAL A 432 -20.58 -34.34 -20.75
N THR A 433 -21.83 -34.19 -21.20
CA THR A 433 -22.26 -34.59 -22.53
C THR A 433 -22.44 -33.34 -23.40
N ALA A 434 -21.96 -33.39 -24.63
CA ALA A 434 -22.19 -32.41 -25.67
C ALA A 434 -23.02 -33.03 -26.79
N THR A 435 -23.97 -32.30 -27.34
CA THR A 435 -24.67 -32.66 -28.58
C THR A 435 -24.11 -31.82 -29.70
N VAL A 436 -23.63 -32.44 -30.76
CA VAL A 436 -23.01 -31.76 -31.91
C VAL A 436 -23.71 -32.10 -33.21
N GLN A 437 -23.82 -31.11 -34.10
CA GLN A 437 -24.17 -31.34 -35.51
C GLN A 437 -22.88 -31.44 -36.31
N ARG A 438 -22.61 -32.62 -36.87
CA ARG A 438 -21.41 -32.90 -37.66
C ARG A 438 -21.67 -32.71 -39.14
N PRO A 439 -20.79 -32.02 -39.90
CA PRO A 439 -20.93 -31.91 -41.35
C PRO A 439 -21.11 -33.27 -42.04
N GLY A 440 -22.12 -33.35 -42.91
CA GLY A 440 -22.42 -34.59 -43.64
C GLY A 440 -23.24 -35.63 -42.88
N GLN A 441 -23.64 -35.34 -41.63
CA GLN A 441 -24.56 -36.18 -40.85
C GLN A 441 -25.92 -35.49 -40.70
N THR A 442 -27.02 -36.25 -40.86
CA THR A 442 -28.38 -35.71 -40.70
C THR A 442 -28.79 -35.64 -39.25
N GLU A 443 -28.39 -36.59 -38.43
CA GLU A 443 -28.75 -36.67 -37.03
C GLU A 443 -27.64 -36.06 -36.12
N PRO A 444 -27.98 -35.32 -35.06
CA PRO A 444 -27.05 -34.87 -34.07
C PRO A 444 -26.35 -36.07 -33.35
N LEU A 445 -25.10 -35.86 -32.98
CA LEU A 445 -24.29 -36.85 -32.28
C LEU A 445 -24.09 -36.45 -30.83
N GLU A 446 -24.26 -37.37 -29.89
CA GLU A 446 -23.85 -37.18 -28.52
C GLU A 446 -22.37 -37.56 -28.31
N VAL A 447 -21.64 -36.65 -27.66
CA VAL A 447 -20.22 -36.80 -27.35
C VAL A 447 -20.03 -36.63 -25.84
N SER A 448 -19.61 -37.69 -25.17
CA SER A 448 -19.21 -37.60 -23.78
C SER A 448 -17.77 -37.07 -23.69
N VAL A 449 -17.53 -36.08 -22.86
CA VAL A 449 -16.21 -35.48 -22.70
C VAL A 449 -15.88 -35.27 -21.23
N ARG A 450 -14.67 -35.66 -20.85
CA ARG A 450 -14.10 -35.35 -19.53
C ARG A 450 -13.22 -34.13 -19.64
N LEU A 451 -13.70 -33.01 -19.05
CA LEU A 451 -13.01 -31.73 -19.05
C LEU A 451 -11.73 -31.81 -18.20
N ALA A 452 -10.73 -31.02 -18.57
CA ALA A 452 -9.52 -30.85 -17.77
C ALA A 452 -9.75 -29.97 -16.54
N GLY A 453 -9.08 -30.28 -15.45
CA GLY A 453 -9.14 -29.51 -14.20
C GLY A 453 -10.52 -29.52 -13.53
N GLU A 454 -10.63 -28.80 -12.43
CA GLU A 454 -11.86 -28.71 -11.65
C GLU A 454 -12.76 -27.56 -12.10
N PRO A 455 -14.09 -27.66 -11.95
CA PRO A 455 -15.00 -26.56 -12.19
C PRO A 455 -14.74 -25.41 -11.20
N SER A 456 -14.79 -24.19 -11.69
CA SER A 456 -14.56 -23.02 -10.83
C SER A 456 -15.64 -21.96 -11.01
N ARG A 457 -16.47 -21.77 -10.00
CA ARG A 457 -17.56 -20.78 -10.03
C ARG A 457 -17.08 -19.34 -9.97
N LEU A 458 -16.03 -19.05 -9.22
CA LEU A 458 -15.44 -17.73 -9.14
C LEU A 458 -14.30 -17.55 -10.15
N GLY A 459 -13.50 -18.58 -10.37
CA GLY A 459 -12.39 -18.58 -11.32
C GLY A 459 -11.17 -17.81 -10.85
N LEU A 460 -10.84 -17.90 -9.57
CA LEU A 460 -9.66 -17.26 -8.99
C LEU A 460 -8.91 -18.19 -8.05
N THR A 461 -7.61 -17.95 -7.96
CA THR A 461 -6.75 -18.53 -6.92
C THR A 461 -5.96 -17.41 -6.26
N TRP A 462 -5.50 -17.64 -5.04
CA TRP A 462 -4.81 -16.64 -4.25
C TRP A 462 -3.71 -17.21 -3.38
N ARG A 463 -2.91 -16.31 -2.83
CA ARG A 463 -1.94 -16.60 -1.75
C ARG A 463 -2.03 -15.51 -0.68
N THR A 464 -1.50 -15.80 0.49
CA THR A 464 -1.33 -14.86 1.59
C THR A 464 0.11 -14.37 1.65
N ASP A 465 0.31 -13.19 2.27
CA ASP A 465 1.61 -12.59 2.54
C ASP A 465 1.62 -12.04 3.98
N ASP A 466 2.62 -12.40 4.77
CA ASP A 466 2.75 -11.95 6.16
C ASP A 466 2.94 -10.44 6.30
N ALA A 467 3.39 -9.75 5.25
CA ALA A 467 3.45 -8.30 5.22
C ALA A 467 2.07 -7.65 4.99
N GLU A 468 1.12 -8.40 4.44
CA GLU A 468 -0.23 -7.95 4.09
C GLU A 468 -1.31 -8.89 4.69
N PRO A 469 -1.39 -9.01 6.04
CA PRO A 469 -2.16 -10.07 6.72
C PRO A 469 -3.68 -10.00 6.46
N ASP A 470 -4.21 -8.80 6.19
CA ASP A 470 -5.64 -8.56 6.02
C ASP A 470 -6.08 -8.55 4.55
N SER A 471 -5.24 -9.12 3.67
CA SER A 471 -5.53 -9.24 2.25
C SER A 471 -5.06 -10.57 1.69
N VAL A 472 -5.58 -10.92 0.52
CA VAL A 472 -5.03 -12.01 -0.29
C VAL A 472 -4.64 -11.48 -1.66
N ILE A 473 -3.55 -12.03 -2.20
CA ILE A 473 -3.01 -11.68 -3.51
C ILE A 473 -3.52 -12.69 -4.53
N LEU A 474 -4.24 -12.22 -5.54
CA LEU A 474 -4.70 -13.10 -6.62
C LEU A 474 -3.50 -13.63 -7.41
N THR A 475 -3.37 -14.92 -7.46
CA THR A 475 -2.29 -15.59 -8.22
C THR A 475 -2.72 -15.91 -9.65
N GLN A 476 -4.02 -16.14 -9.84
CA GLN A 476 -4.58 -16.47 -11.13
C GLN A 476 -6.04 -16.00 -11.19
N VAL A 477 -6.45 -15.51 -12.34
CA VAL A 477 -7.84 -15.23 -12.68
C VAL A 477 -8.12 -15.98 -13.98
N ILE A 478 -9.03 -16.94 -13.92
CA ILE A 478 -9.36 -17.79 -15.07
C ILE A 478 -10.10 -16.95 -16.12
N PRO A 479 -9.65 -16.89 -17.37
CA PRO A 479 -10.34 -16.17 -18.43
C PRO A 479 -11.82 -16.60 -18.53
N HIS A 480 -12.71 -15.63 -18.75
CA HIS A 480 -14.17 -15.82 -18.86
C HIS A 480 -14.85 -16.33 -17.58
N SER A 481 -14.18 -16.35 -16.44
CA SER A 481 -14.79 -16.64 -15.15
C SER A 481 -15.53 -15.41 -14.60
N ALA A 482 -16.34 -15.63 -13.55
CA ALA A 482 -17.04 -14.54 -12.87
C ALA A 482 -16.08 -13.45 -12.35
N ALA A 483 -14.92 -13.82 -11.85
CA ALA A 483 -13.88 -12.87 -11.42
C ALA A 483 -13.29 -12.08 -12.60
N ALA A 484 -13.01 -12.73 -13.74
CA ALA A 484 -12.52 -12.06 -14.94
C ALA A 484 -13.54 -11.07 -15.49
N LEU A 485 -14.82 -11.46 -15.54
CA LEU A 485 -15.93 -10.59 -15.96
C LEU A 485 -16.13 -9.39 -15.03
N ALA A 486 -15.82 -9.54 -13.75
CA ALA A 486 -15.81 -8.46 -12.77
C ALA A 486 -14.58 -7.53 -12.88
N GLY A 487 -13.67 -7.78 -13.84
CA GLY A 487 -12.46 -6.96 -14.08
C GLY A 487 -11.31 -7.22 -13.13
N LEU A 488 -11.36 -8.29 -12.31
CA LEU A 488 -10.24 -8.71 -11.46
C LEU A 488 -9.08 -9.25 -12.31
N LYS A 489 -7.86 -9.06 -11.83
CA LYS A 489 -6.63 -9.46 -12.50
C LYS A 489 -5.69 -10.18 -11.52
N PRO A 490 -4.78 -11.00 -12.01
CA PRO A 490 -3.66 -11.46 -11.18
C PRO A 490 -2.94 -10.29 -10.54
N LEU A 491 -2.46 -10.48 -9.32
CA LEU A 491 -1.80 -9.51 -8.43
C LEU A 491 -2.71 -8.45 -7.81
N ASP A 492 -4.02 -8.42 -8.07
CA ASP A 492 -4.93 -7.65 -7.23
C ASP A 492 -4.85 -8.13 -5.78
N ARG A 493 -4.83 -7.19 -4.83
CA ARG A 493 -4.93 -7.46 -3.40
C ARG A 493 -6.37 -7.32 -2.98
N ILE A 494 -7.02 -8.45 -2.74
CA ILE A 494 -8.41 -8.44 -2.28
C ILE A 494 -8.42 -8.16 -0.78
N ARG A 495 -9.20 -7.17 -0.37
CA ARG A 495 -9.37 -6.74 1.03
C ARG A 495 -10.64 -7.25 1.66
N THR A 496 -11.73 -7.24 0.89
CA THR A 496 -13.00 -7.79 1.36
C THR A 496 -13.73 -8.55 0.28
N PHE A 497 -14.47 -9.57 0.70
CA PHE A 497 -15.52 -10.23 -0.06
C PHE A 497 -16.83 -10.08 0.71
N GLY A 498 -17.75 -9.26 0.19
CA GLY A 498 -18.94 -8.86 0.91
C GLY A 498 -18.56 -8.11 2.20
N GLU A 499 -19.07 -8.57 3.32
CA GLU A 499 -18.82 -8.01 4.65
C GLU A 499 -17.59 -8.64 5.35
N HIS A 500 -16.92 -9.62 4.72
CA HIS A 500 -15.82 -10.35 5.34
C HIS A 500 -14.46 -9.84 4.88
N SER A 501 -13.54 -9.63 5.83
CA SER A 501 -12.13 -9.43 5.53
C SER A 501 -11.58 -10.61 4.74
N ALA A 502 -10.77 -10.34 3.73
CA ALA A 502 -10.16 -11.35 2.87
C ALA A 502 -8.96 -12.05 3.53
N SER A 503 -9.08 -12.44 4.81
CA SER A 503 -8.13 -13.39 5.38
C SER A 503 -8.30 -14.76 4.71
N GLY A 504 -7.21 -15.49 4.51
CA GLY A 504 -7.24 -16.76 3.77
C GLY A 504 -8.22 -17.81 4.30
N GLU A 505 -8.63 -17.72 5.57
CA GLU A 505 -9.63 -18.60 6.20
C GLU A 505 -11.06 -18.20 5.84
N ASN A 506 -11.37 -16.91 5.81
CA ASN A 506 -12.71 -16.39 5.53
C ASN A 506 -13.13 -16.65 4.08
N LEU A 507 -12.17 -16.69 3.13
CA LEU A 507 -12.45 -16.94 1.73
C LEU A 507 -13.05 -18.33 1.45
N ARG A 508 -12.85 -19.30 2.32
CA ARG A 508 -13.44 -20.65 2.21
C ARG A 508 -14.92 -20.66 2.54
N LEU A 509 -15.43 -19.62 3.21
CA LEU A 509 -16.81 -19.53 3.69
C LEU A 509 -17.73 -18.77 2.73
N ILE A 510 -17.20 -18.21 1.63
CA ILE A 510 -17.95 -17.36 0.72
C ILE A 510 -18.98 -18.17 -0.08
N SER A 511 -20.25 -17.78 0.03
CA SER A 511 -21.30 -18.32 -0.82
C SER A 511 -21.06 -17.90 -2.28
N THR A 512 -20.93 -18.87 -3.17
CA THR A 512 -20.75 -18.63 -4.61
C THR A 512 -22.07 -18.53 -5.36
N LEU A 513 -23.20 -18.39 -4.68
CA LEU A 513 -24.54 -18.43 -5.26
C LEU A 513 -25.19 -17.04 -5.38
N SER A 514 -24.63 -16.01 -4.73
CA SER A 514 -25.16 -14.65 -4.72
C SER A 514 -24.11 -13.66 -5.25
N PRO A 515 -24.52 -12.49 -5.76
CA PRO A 515 -23.59 -11.42 -6.12
C PRO A 515 -22.74 -10.99 -4.91
N ILE A 516 -21.42 -10.88 -5.11
CA ILE A 516 -20.46 -10.58 -4.06
C ILE A 516 -19.76 -9.25 -4.38
N ALA A 517 -19.90 -8.26 -3.51
CA ALA A 517 -19.08 -7.04 -3.56
C ALA A 517 -17.63 -7.40 -3.19
N VAL A 518 -16.68 -6.91 -3.95
CA VAL A 518 -15.25 -7.16 -3.73
C VAL A 518 -14.51 -5.84 -3.70
N MET A 519 -13.89 -5.55 -2.57
CA MET A 519 -12.95 -4.43 -2.47
C MET A 519 -11.53 -4.95 -2.71
N PHE A 520 -10.82 -4.33 -3.63
CA PHE A 520 -9.45 -4.71 -3.97
C PHE A 520 -8.57 -3.48 -4.20
N GLU A 521 -7.27 -3.69 -4.07
CA GLU A 521 -6.23 -2.73 -4.40
C GLU A 521 -5.47 -3.19 -5.65
N ARG A 522 -5.24 -2.24 -6.57
CA ARG A 522 -4.38 -2.38 -7.74
C ARG A 522 -3.56 -1.12 -7.93
N ASP A 523 -2.24 -1.24 -8.00
CA ASP A 523 -1.30 -0.11 -8.20
C ASP A 523 -1.53 1.04 -7.19
N GLY A 524 -1.83 0.70 -5.93
CA GLY A 524 -2.10 1.66 -4.85
C GLY A 524 -3.48 2.32 -4.90
N VAL A 525 -4.35 1.89 -5.80
CA VAL A 525 -5.72 2.40 -5.93
C VAL A 525 -6.71 1.38 -5.39
N VAL A 526 -7.45 1.75 -4.36
CA VAL A 526 -8.53 0.93 -3.80
C VAL A 526 -9.79 1.12 -4.63
N THR A 527 -10.37 0.02 -5.07
CA THR A 527 -11.56 0.01 -5.94
C THR A 527 -12.53 -1.08 -5.48
N THR A 528 -13.81 -0.91 -5.77
CA THR A 528 -14.84 -1.92 -5.51
C THR A 528 -15.44 -2.41 -6.83
N THR A 529 -15.62 -3.71 -6.95
CA THR A 529 -16.34 -4.36 -8.05
C THR A 529 -17.36 -5.35 -7.50
N LYS A 530 -18.16 -5.94 -8.40
CA LYS A 530 -19.16 -6.94 -8.04
C LYS A 530 -18.96 -8.20 -8.88
N ILE A 531 -18.66 -9.31 -8.23
CA ILE A 531 -18.64 -10.61 -8.87
C ILE A 531 -20.08 -11.13 -8.93
N LEU A 532 -20.55 -11.42 -10.14
CA LEU A 532 -21.81 -12.09 -10.37
C LEU A 532 -21.53 -13.57 -10.62
N PRO A 533 -21.87 -14.49 -9.70
CA PRO A 533 -21.60 -15.89 -9.89
C PRO A 533 -22.31 -16.42 -11.14
N ILE A 534 -21.61 -17.19 -11.95
CA ILE A 534 -22.17 -17.87 -13.11
C ILE A 534 -22.86 -19.13 -12.58
N THR A 535 -24.20 -19.18 -12.73
CA THR A 535 -25.00 -20.36 -12.39
C THR A 535 -25.48 -21.04 -13.66
N SER A 536 -25.61 -22.36 -13.65
CA SER A 536 -26.11 -23.13 -14.78
C SER A 536 -27.53 -22.71 -15.24
N GLY A 537 -28.31 -22.05 -14.37
CA GLY A 537 -29.63 -21.47 -14.71
C GLY A 537 -29.58 -20.01 -15.14
N ALA A 538 -28.51 -19.24 -14.84
CA ALA A 538 -28.35 -17.83 -15.22
C ALA A 538 -27.80 -17.66 -16.64
N VAL A 539 -27.44 -18.74 -17.28
CA VAL A 539 -26.96 -18.77 -18.67
C VAL A 539 -28.11 -18.62 -19.67
N SER A 540 -29.37 -18.75 -19.21
CA SER A 540 -30.57 -18.41 -19.98
C SER A 540 -30.85 -16.91 -19.84
N ALA A 541 -30.46 -16.13 -20.84
CA ALA A 541 -30.64 -14.69 -20.87
C ALA A 541 -32.10 -14.29 -20.75
N LYS A 542 -32.53 -13.67 -19.66
CA LYS A 542 -33.64 -12.71 -19.71
C LYS A 542 -33.15 -11.49 -20.49
N GLN A 543 -33.63 -11.34 -21.70
CA GLN A 543 -33.66 -10.08 -22.42
C GLN A 543 -34.46 -9.07 -21.57
N GLY A 544 -33.79 -8.03 -21.11
CA GLY A 544 -34.46 -6.90 -20.47
C GLY A 544 -33.68 -6.31 -19.30
N ASP A 545 -32.48 -5.76 -19.52
CA ASP A 545 -31.87 -4.74 -18.67
C ASP A 545 -30.56 -4.19 -19.31
N ALA A 546 -30.61 -3.94 -20.61
CA ALA A 546 -29.52 -3.27 -21.33
C ALA A 546 -29.59 -1.73 -21.24
N ASP A 547 -30.45 -1.16 -20.37
CA ASP A 547 -30.77 0.29 -20.37
C ASP A 547 -30.36 1.08 -19.12
N ILE A 548 -29.47 0.59 -18.26
CA ILE A 548 -29.06 1.32 -17.02
C ILE A 548 -27.58 1.73 -16.99
N LEU A 549 -26.80 1.57 -18.05
CA LEU A 549 -25.39 2.04 -18.06
C LEU A 549 -25.11 3.09 -19.15
N GLN A 550 -26.05 3.99 -19.43
CA GLN A 550 -25.79 5.25 -20.14
C GLN A 550 -26.58 6.37 -19.52
N ARG A 551 -26.03 7.04 -18.54
CA ARG A 551 -26.16 8.51 -18.28
C ARG A 551 -25.12 8.98 -17.27
N PRO A 552 -24.78 10.30 -17.36
CA PRO A 552 -23.40 10.77 -17.53
C PRO A 552 -22.62 10.88 -16.22
#